data_b1d875524b3b1a0a032e4fc507325d79
#
_entry.id   b1d875524b3b1a0a032e4fc507325d79
#
_cell.length_a   1.000
_cell.length_b   1.000
_cell.length_c   1.000
_cell.angle_alpha   90.00
_cell.angle_beta   90.00
_cell.angle_gamma   90.00
#
_symmetry.space_group_name_H-M   'P 1'
#
loop_
_entity.id
_entity.type
_entity.pdbx_description
1 polymer ?
#
loop_
_entity_poly.entity_id
_entity_poly.type
_entity_poly.pdbx_seq_one_letter_code
_entity_poly.pdbx_strand_id
1 'polypeptide(L)'
;VSSRRAHRVVVVGGGVTGLTVAYRLLRSDVAVEVMLVEAGSHAGGKLRSVAVGDLVLPAGADSFLARKPWAVELCHELGIELEIPGATGAYLWTDTGLVPLLKDAPFGIPGDVGDLFRWPGLSAAGKRRAAQDLVRKARKDEGDESLGSMLRRRFGDEATDLAVGPLLAGLYAGDVDRLSVRATFPDLVAWEKAQGSLFRGSQATSKLARRSQLGSMFARPRGGVDRLTDALADRVGERVRTGALATAVETGRVTLEGGQTIEADTVVLATPAHETVRLLGTAAPADLAGIPSVSTGVLLMVYGDGTQAGLPDGTGFVVPRGKAPMTAATWLSSKWPHEAFGSRAVVRCYVGAAGEEDVLDADDADIVEACARHLAAVVRLPEVPEHARVVRWPASMPQYEVGHLERVERIREELPAGIVVVGQAYDGVGVPDCVRAANETAERIVDMLADAPTDHEETVP
;
A
#
# COMPACT_ATOMS: atom_id res chain seq x y z
N VAL A 1 -36.23 -29.60 14.49
CA VAL A 1 -35.37 -28.41 14.35
C VAL A 1 -34.81 -28.46 12.94
N SER A 2 -35.41 -27.74 12.00
CA SER A 2 -34.82 -27.54 10.66
C SER A 2 -33.54 -26.79 10.81
N SER A 3 -32.38 -27.44 10.62
CA SER A 3 -31.11 -26.75 10.63
C SER A 3 -31.06 -25.84 9.39
N ARG A 4 -31.14 -24.54 9.61
CA ARG A 4 -30.87 -23.55 8.55
C ARG A 4 -29.51 -23.90 7.95
N ARG A 5 -29.44 -24.11 6.65
CA ARG A 5 -28.16 -24.35 5.97
C ARG A 5 -27.24 -23.15 6.22
N ALA A 6 -25.99 -23.42 6.63
CA ALA A 6 -25.00 -22.35 6.82
C ALA A 6 -24.81 -21.58 5.49
N HIS A 7 -24.73 -20.25 5.59
CA HIS A 7 -24.48 -19.39 4.44
C HIS A 7 -23.04 -19.58 3.95
N ARG A 8 -22.85 -19.90 2.69
CA ARG A 8 -21.54 -20.21 2.10
C ARG A 8 -20.90 -18.95 1.54
N VAL A 9 -19.73 -18.60 2.07
CA VAL A 9 -18.93 -17.49 1.58
C VAL A 9 -17.65 -18.03 0.96
N VAL A 10 -17.41 -17.72 -0.31
CA VAL A 10 -16.14 -18.02 -0.97
C VAL A 10 -15.36 -16.74 -1.16
N VAL A 11 -14.15 -16.70 -0.59
CA VAL A 11 -13.20 -15.58 -0.74
C VAL A 11 -12.19 -15.96 -1.82
N VAL A 12 -12.06 -15.11 -2.86
CA VAL A 12 -11.09 -15.29 -3.94
C VAL A 12 -9.94 -14.33 -3.75
N GLY A 13 -8.74 -14.85 -3.53
CA GLY A 13 -7.51 -14.10 -3.27
C GLY A 13 -7.05 -14.20 -1.82
N GLY A 14 -5.87 -14.81 -1.61
CA GLY A 14 -5.25 -15.09 -0.32
C GLY A 14 -4.29 -14.00 0.17
N GLY A 15 -4.44 -12.75 -0.27
CA GLY A 15 -3.71 -11.61 0.29
C GLY A 15 -4.24 -11.21 1.68
N VAL A 16 -3.61 -10.20 2.32
CA VAL A 16 -4.00 -9.74 3.66
C VAL A 16 -5.49 -9.40 3.76
N THR A 17 -6.09 -8.82 2.71
CA THR A 17 -7.51 -8.49 2.67
C THR A 17 -8.39 -9.72 2.75
N GLY A 18 -8.21 -10.67 1.82
CA GLY A 18 -9.04 -11.89 1.78
C GLY A 18 -8.87 -12.77 3.01
N LEU A 19 -7.64 -12.92 3.49
CA LEU A 19 -7.36 -13.64 4.73
C LEU A 19 -8.04 -12.99 5.94
N THR A 20 -8.04 -11.65 6.02
CA THR A 20 -8.72 -10.92 7.11
C THR A 20 -10.24 -11.10 7.01
N VAL A 21 -10.85 -11.00 5.82
CA VAL A 21 -12.29 -11.27 5.64
C VAL A 21 -12.63 -12.69 6.13
N ALA A 22 -11.89 -13.69 5.65
CA ALA A 22 -12.12 -15.09 6.06
C ALA A 22 -11.99 -15.27 7.57
N TYR A 23 -10.95 -14.71 8.17
CA TYR A 23 -10.72 -14.77 9.61
C TYR A 23 -11.85 -14.10 10.40
N ARG A 24 -12.34 -12.94 10.00
CA ARG A 24 -13.44 -12.21 10.67
C ARG A 24 -14.76 -12.99 10.59
N LEU A 25 -15.09 -13.52 9.41
CA LEU A 25 -16.30 -14.33 9.23
C LEU A 25 -16.29 -15.59 10.11
N LEU A 26 -15.14 -16.27 10.21
CA LEU A 26 -15.00 -17.46 11.06
C LEU A 26 -15.12 -17.17 12.56
N ARG A 27 -14.95 -15.93 12.99
CA ARG A 27 -15.09 -15.48 14.37
C ARG A 27 -16.44 -14.83 14.67
N SER A 28 -17.29 -14.70 13.69
CA SER A 28 -18.64 -14.14 13.89
C SER A 28 -19.58 -15.17 14.55
N ASP A 29 -20.63 -14.64 15.16
CA ASP A 29 -21.66 -15.47 15.83
C ASP A 29 -22.71 -16.02 14.84
N VAL A 30 -22.62 -15.69 13.55
CA VAL A 30 -23.55 -16.19 12.53
C VAL A 30 -23.05 -17.50 11.92
N ALA A 31 -23.99 -18.36 11.51
CA ALA A 31 -23.66 -19.63 10.89
C ALA A 31 -23.18 -19.44 9.44
N VAL A 32 -21.87 -19.32 9.24
CA VAL A 32 -21.23 -19.21 7.92
C VAL A 32 -20.27 -20.37 7.67
N GLU A 33 -20.24 -20.82 6.43
CA GLU A 33 -19.23 -21.73 5.90
C GLU A 33 -18.30 -20.92 4.99
N VAL A 34 -17.02 -20.79 5.38
CA VAL A 34 -16.04 -19.96 4.67
C VAL A 34 -15.05 -20.87 3.94
N MET A 35 -14.77 -20.55 2.67
CA MET A 35 -13.66 -21.09 1.90
C MET A 35 -12.88 -19.96 1.27
N LEU A 36 -11.55 -20.01 1.34
CA LEU A 36 -10.67 -19.09 0.64
C LEU A 36 -9.90 -19.85 -0.42
N VAL A 37 -9.88 -19.32 -1.66
CA VAL A 37 -9.10 -19.85 -2.78
C VAL A 37 -8.02 -18.88 -3.19
N GLU A 38 -6.79 -19.38 -3.34
CA GLU A 38 -5.59 -18.64 -3.73
C GLU A 38 -4.90 -19.35 -4.89
N ALA A 39 -4.59 -18.61 -5.96
CA ALA A 39 -3.96 -19.14 -7.15
C ALA A 39 -2.49 -19.58 -6.90
N GLY A 40 -1.78 -18.84 -6.07
CA GLY A 40 -0.40 -19.15 -5.70
C GLY A 40 -0.27 -20.39 -4.82
N SER A 41 0.93 -20.93 -4.73
CA SER A 41 1.27 -22.04 -3.84
C SER A 41 1.25 -21.67 -2.35
N HIS A 42 1.20 -20.36 -2.04
CA HIS A 42 1.19 -19.81 -0.68
C HIS A 42 0.23 -18.63 -0.62
N ALA A 43 -0.47 -18.50 0.48
CA ALA A 43 -1.21 -17.29 0.80
C ALA A 43 -0.25 -16.18 1.27
N GLY A 44 -0.70 -14.91 1.24
CA GLY A 44 0.08 -13.73 1.66
C GLY A 44 0.09 -12.61 0.63
N GLY A 45 -0.08 -12.94 -0.65
CA GLY A 45 -0.12 -11.95 -1.73
C GLY A 45 1.16 -11.11 -1.80
N LYS A 46 1.02 -9.78 -1.62
CA LYS A 46 2.15 -8.84 -1.68
C LYS A 46 2.91 -8.68 -0.35
N LEU A 47 2.44 -9.27 0.74
CA LEU A 47 3.20 -9.40 1.99
C LEU A 47 4.04 -10.68 1.91
N ARG A 48 5.18 -10.57 1.27
CA ARG A 48 6.02 -11.71 0.93
C ARG A 48 7.49 -11.38 1.10
N SER A 49 8.24 -12.33 1.65
CA SER A 49 9.71 -12.29 1.72
C SER A 49 10.33 -13.29 0.74
N VAL A 50 11.56 -13.05 0.33
CA VAL A 50 12.33 -13.88 -0.60
C VAL A 50 13.76 -14.07 -0.11
N ALA A 51 14.36 -15.20 -0.45
CA ALA A 51 15.77 -15.46 -0.17
C ALA A 51 16.67 -14.60 -1.08
N VAL A 52 17.71 -13.99 -0.48
CA VAL A 52 18.78 -13.23 -1.17
C VAL A 52 20.08 -13.61 -0.50
N GLY A 53 20.88 -14.47 -1.13
CA GLY A 53 22.00 -15.14 -0.46
C GLY A 53 21.52 -15.95 0.74
N ASP A 54 22.10 -15.70 1.89
CA ASP A 54 21.77 -16.32 3.18
C ASP A 54 20.64 -15.60 3.95
N LEU A 55 20.15 -14.48 3.42
CA LEU A 55 19.13 -13.66 4.06
C LEU A 55 17.73 -13.87 3.46
N VAL A 56 16.69 -13.62 4.28
CA VAL A 56 15.30 -13.55 3.84
C VAL A 56 14.84 -12.10 3.96
N LEU A 57 14.48 -11.47 2.84
CA LEU A 57 14.22 -10.04 2.74
C LEU A 57 12.84 -9.75 2.18
N PRO A 58 12.19 -8.63 2.60
CA PRO A 58 10.84 -8.28 2.15
C PRO A 58 10.83 -7.88 0.66
N ALA A 59 10.09 -8.63 -0.14
CA ALA A 59 9.88 -8.38 -1.57
C ALA A 59 8.67 -7.48 -1.86
N GLY A 60 7.73 -7.38 -0.93
CA GLY A 60 6.56 -6.50 -0.99
C GLY A 60 6.69 -5.33 0.00
N ALA A 61 5.65 -5.02 0.78
CA ALA A 61 5.77 -4.05 1.86
C ALA A 61 6.79 -4.52 2.91
N ASP A 62 7.52 -3.59 3.51
CA ASP A 62 8.45 -3.88 4.61
C ASP A 62 7.92 -3.38 5.97
N SER A 63 6.85 -2.60 5.95
CA SER A 63 6.22 -1.99 7.11
C SER A 63 4.86 -1.42 6.75
N PHE A 64 4.12 -0.99 7.76
CA PHE A 64 2.86 -0.26 7.60
C PHE A 64 2.77 0.95 8.53
N LEU A 65 1.82 1.86 8.24
CA LEU A 65 1.59 3.06 9.05
C LEU A 65 0.93 2.68 10.39
N ALA A 66 1.67 2.82 11.49
CA ALA A 66 1.18 2.49 12.84
C ALA A 66 0.10 3.45 13.36
N ARG A 67 0.03 4.69 12.81
CA ARG A 67 -1.02 5.66 13.19
C ARG A 67 -2.44 5.27 12.75
N LYS A 68 -2.56 4.35 11.77
CA LYS A 68 -3.83 3.73 11.37
C LYS A 68 -3.97 2.45 12.17
N PRO A 69 -4.96 2.33 13.09
CA PRO A 69 -4.93 1.32 14.16
C PRO A 69 -5.17 -0.10 13.66
N TRP A 70 -5.89 -0.30 12.58
CA TRP A 70 -6.45 -1.60 12.18
C TRP A 70 -5.43 -2.73 12.04
N ALA A 71 -4.27 -2.46 11.42
CA ALA A 71 -3.23 -3.49 11.27
C ALA A 71 -2.50 -3.75 12.60
N VAL A 72 -2.33 -2.73 13.44
CA VAL A 72 -1.75 -2.84 14.79
C VAL A 72 -2.66 -3.68 15.67
N GLU A 73 -3.96 -3.37 15.71
CA GLU A 73 -4.97 -4.08 16.48
C GLU A 73 -5.08 -5.55 16.04
N LEU A 74 -5.08 -5.81 14.73
CA LEU A 74 -5.10 -7.17 14.20
C LEU A 74 -3.84 -7.95 14.61
N CYS A 75 -2.65 -7.34 14.55
CA CYS A 75 -1.43 -7.98 15.05
C CYS A 75 -1.53 -8.33 16.54
N HIS A 76 -2.01 -7.41 17.37
CA HIS A 76 -2.21 -7.67 18.80
C HIS A 76 -3.22 -8.80 19.04
N GLU A 77 -4.33 -8.81 18.31
CA GLU A 77 -5.35 -9.87 18.42
C GLU A 77 -4.80 -11.25 18.03
N LEU A 78 -3.90 -11.30 17.05
CA LEU A 78 -3.22 -12.53 16.64
C LEU A 78 -2.05 -12.92 17.55
N GLY A 79 -1.69 -12.09 18.53
CA GLY A 79 -0.57 -12.32 19.44
C GLY A 79 0.78 -12.04 18.78
N ILE A 80 0.82 -11.20 17.72
CA ILE A 80 2.03 -10.86 16.98
C ILE A 80 2.71 -9.66 17.65
N GLU A 81 3.97 -9.83 18.04
CA GLU A 81 4.79 -8.74 18.55
C GLU A 81 5.20 -7.81 17.40
N LEU A 82 5.05 -6.50 17.63
CA LEU A 82 5.44 -5.46 16.67
C LEU A 82 6.82 -4.90 17.01
N GLU A 83 7.56 -4.54 15.99
CA GLU A 83 8.80 -3.78 16.09
C GLU A 83 8.70 -2.47 15.32
N ILE A 84 9.45 -1.47 15.80
CA ILE A 84 9.55 -0.14 15.19
C ILE A 84 10.91 0.03 14.50
N PRO A 85 11.06 0.91 13.52
CA PRO A 85 12.34 1.18 12.86
C PRO A 85 13.43 1.59 13.84
N GLY A 86 14.63 1.02 13.67
CA GLY A 86 15.82 1.37 14.43
C GLY A 86 16.43 2.71 14.02
N ALA A 87 16.12 3.20 12.82
CA ALA A 87 16.51 4.51 12.31
C ALA A 87 15.31 5.29 11.84
N THR A 88 15.41 6.62 11.86
CA THR A 88 14.37 7.55 11.40
C THR A 88 14.98 8.62 10.49
N GLY A 89 14.13 9.26 9.69
CA GLY A 89 14.56 10.24 8.70
C GLY A 89 14.92 9.57 7.37
N ALA A 90 14.83 10.36 6.33
CA ALA A 90 15.18 9.97 4.97
C ALA A 90 15.71 11.21 4.22
N TYR A 91 16.14 10.99 3.00
CA TYR A 91 16.72 12.03 2.16
C TYR A 91 15.91 12.20 0.87
N LEU A 92 16.06 13.37 0.29
CA LEU A 92 15.75 13.64 -1.11
C LEU A 92 17.04 13.61 -1.89
N TRP A 93 17.09 12.89 -3.00
CA TRP A 93 18.23 12.98 -3.90
C TRP A 93 18.06 14.20 -4.82
N THR A 94 19.08 15.05 -4.81
CA THR A 94 19.15 16.26 -5.64
C THR A 94 20.41 16.22 -6.51
N ASP A 95 20.52 17.12 -7.47
CA ASP A 95 21.71 17.23 -8.33
C ASP A 95 22.99 17.56 -7.51
N THR A 96 22.85 18.00 -6.26
CA THR A 96 23.97 18.30 -5.34
C THR A 96 24.23 17.21 -4.30
N GLY A 97 23.49 16.08 -4.36
CA GLY A 97 23.59 14.95 -3.44
C GLY A 97 22.35 14.76 -2.56
N LEU A 98 22.52 14.02 -1.48
CA LEU A 98 21.44 13.73 -0.53
C LEU A 98 21.14 14.91 0.38
N VAL A 99 19.91 15.40 0.33
CA VAL A 99 19.40 16.45 1.20
C VAL A 99 18.44 15.83 2.21
N PRO A 100 18.65 15.96 3.53
CA PRO A 100 17.74 15.42 4.53
C PRO A 100 16.31 15.95 4.33
N LEU A 101 15.31 15.09 4.39
CA LEU A 101 13.92 15.51 4.44
C LEU A 101 13.64 16.28 5.73
N LEU A 102 12.68 17.18 5.66
CA LEU A 102 12.29 17.99 6.81
C LEU A 102 11.71 17.10 7.93
N LYS A 103 12.19 17.28 9.15
CA LYS A 103 11.68 16.58 10.33
C LYS A 103 10.29 17.12 10.70
N ASP A 104 9.47 16.27 11.31
CA ASP A 104 8.10 16.63 11.75
C ASP A 104 7.26 17.29 10.64
N ALA A 105 7.49 16.87 9.39
CA ALA A 105 6.84 17.38 8.19
C ALA A 105 5.90 16.31 7.61
N PRO A 106 4.65 16.19 8.10
CA PRO A 106 3.68 15.27 7.53
C PRO A 106 3.56 15.48 6.02
N PHE A 107 3.62 14.39 5.27
CA PHE A 107 3.61 14.41 3.80
C PHE A 107 4.76 15.23 3.17
N GLY A 108 5.87 15.46 3.89
CA GLY A 108 6.97 16.30 3.43
C GLY A 108 6.70 17.81 3.51
N ILE A 109 5.57 18.23 4.08
CA ILE A 109 5.15 19.61 4.20
C ILE A 109 5.53 20.13 5.59
N PRO A 110 6.45 21.12 5.71
CA PRO A 110 6.87 21.63 7.01
C PRO A 110 5.73 22.37 7.72
N GLY A 111 5.68 22.25 9.05
CA GLY A 111 4.77 23.02 9.88
C GLY A 111 5.29 24.43 10.22
N ASP A 112 6.57 24.70 9.94
CA ASP A 112 7.23 26.00 10.14
C ASP A 112 7.84 26.49 8.82
N VAL A 113 7.44 27.68 8.41
CA VAL A 113 7.98 28.33 7.19
C VAL A 113 9.47 28.65 7.35
N GLY A 114 9.95 28.90 8.56
CA GLY A 114 11.37 29.07 8.84
C GLY A 114 12.18 27.81 8.46
N ASP A 115 11.64 26.61 8.69
CA ASP A 115 12.29 25.36 8.28
C ASP A 115 12.38 25.25 6.75
N LEU A 116 11.32 25.66 6.02
CA LEU A 116 11.36 25.75 4.57
C LEU A 116 12.49 26.64 4.06
N PHE A 117 12.67 27.83 4.67
CA PHE A 117 13.72 28.77 4.24
C PHE A 117 15.14 28.28 4.56
N ARG A 118 15.32 27.53 5.65
CA ARG A 118 16.60 26.88 6.01
C ARG A 118 16.92 25.65 5.18
N TRP A 119 15.88 24.98 4.67
CA TRP A 119 16.03 23.71 3.94
C TRP A 119 16.72 23.93 2.58
N PRO A 120 17.79 23.17 2.23
CA PRO A 120 18.52 23.36 0.98
C PRO A 120 17.85 22.76 -0.26
N GLY A 121 16.76 21.98 -0.11
CA GLY A 121 16.13 21.22 -1.19
C GLY A 121 15.37 22.04 -2.25
N LEU A 122 15.26 23.37 -2.08
CA LEU A 122 14.61 24.27 -3.03
C LEU A 122 15.41 25.53 -3.23
N SER A 123 15.29 26.15 -4.41
CA SER A 123 15.83 27.47 -4.70
C SER A 123 15.19 28.57 -3.83
N ALA A 124 15.82 29.73 -3.75
CA ALA A 124 15.26 30.89 -3.05
C ALA A 124 13.92 31.34 -3.68
N ALA A 125 13.75 31.18 -4.99
CA ALA A 125 12.51 31.47 -5.70
C ALA A 125 11.43 30.44 -5.36
N GLY A 126 11.77 29.15 -5.37
CA GLY A 126 10.87 28.05 -5.00
C GLY A 126 10.38 28.18 -3.56
N LYS A 127 11.26 28.49 -2.61
CA LYS A 127 10.89 28.74 -1.21
C LYS A 127 9.89 29.89 -1.07
N ARG A 128 10.16 31.05 -1.73
CA ARG A 128 9.21 32.18 -1.74
C ARG A 128 7.88 31.82 -2.37
N ARG A 129 7.89 31.04 -3.47
CA ARG A 129 6.67 30.57 -4.12
C ARG A 129 5.87 29.63 -3.22
N ALA A 130 6.53 28.67 -2.57
CA ALA A 130 5.88 27.74 -1.65
C ALA A 130 5.29 28.47 -0.42
N ALA A 131 5.99 29.43 0.15
CA ALA A 131 5.52 30.22 1.29
C ALA A 131 4.22 31.02 1.00
N GLN A 132 3.88 31.27 -0.28
CA GLN A 132 2.62 31.91 -0.66
C GLN A 132 1.39 31.07 -0.27
N ASP A 133 1.55 29.77 0.03
CA ASP A 133 0.47 28.95 0.54
C ASP A 133 -0.25 29.57 1.73
N LEU A 134 0.46 30.27 2.60
CA LEU A 134 -0.08 30.92 3.79
C LEU A 134 -1.12 32.01 3.50
N VAL A 135 -1.04 32.64 2.33
CA VAL A 135 -1.90 33.77 1.93
C VAL A 135 -2.81 33.47 0.74
N ARG A 136 -2.62 32.34 0.08
CA ARG A 136 -3.47 31.90 -1.03
C ARG A 136 -4.81 31.44 -0.50
N LYS A 137 -5.89 31.89 -1.16
CA LYS A 137 -7.25 31.46 -0.84
C LYS A 137 -7.40 29.95 -1.10
N ALA A 138 -8.15 29.28 -0.23
CA ALA A 138 -8.60 27.91 -0.47
C ALA A 138 -9.46 27.85 -1.73
N ARG A 139 -9.43 26.68 -2.39
CA ARG A 139 -10.34 26.39 -3.51
C ARG A 139 -11.77 26.36 -3.00
N LYS A 140 -12.69 26.93 -3.74
CA LYS A 140 -14.14 26.96 -3.40
C LYS A 140 -14.90 25.80 -4.02
N ASP A 141 -14.39 25.27 -5.11
CA ASP A 141 -14.99 24.13 -5.81
C ASP A 141 -14.70 22.85 -5.02
N GLU A 142 -15.75 22.04 -4.80
CA GLU A 142 -15.68 20.77 -4.08
C GLU A 142 -15.37 19.57 -5.02
N GLY A 143 -15.20 19.82 -6.32
CA GLY A 143 -14.82 18.79 -7.29
C GLY A 143 -13.42 18.19 -6.98
N ASP A 144 -13.22 16.95 -7.41
CA ASP A 144 -11.93 16.31 -7.30
C ASP A 144 -10.87 17.02 -8.18
N GLU A 145 -9.62 16.93 -7.79
CA GLU A 145 -8.48 17.43 -8.57
C GLU A 145 -7.30 16.48 -8.42
N SER A 146 -6.33 16.57 -9.35
CA SER A 146 -5.10 15.81 -9.19
C SER A 146 -4.25 16.36 -8.05
N LEU A 147 -3.48 15.47 -7.42
CA LEU A 147 -2.51 15.83 -6.39
C LEU A 147 -1.54 16.89 -6.91
N GLY A 148 -1.04 16.73 -8.15
CA GLY A 148 -0.15 17.69 -8.81
C GLY A 148 -0.80 19.06 -8.98
N SER A 149 -2.07 19.12 -9.42
CA SER A 149 -2.82 20.37 -9.52
C SER A 149 -2.88 21.09 -8.17
N MET A 150 -3.25 20.38 -7.11
CA MET A 150 -3.29 20.94 -5.76
C MET A 150 -1.91 21.44 -5.29
N LEU A 151 -0.87 20.62 -5.43
CA LEU A 151 0.48 20.97 -4.99
C LEU A 151 1.04 22.16 -5.77
N ARG A 152 0.90 22.18 -7.12
CA ARG A 152 1.37 23.32 -7.96
C ARG A 152 0.63 24.59 -7.62
N ARG A 153 -0.67 24.51 -7.41
CA ARG A 153 -1.50 25.65 -6.99
C ARG A 153 -1.05 26.19 -5.64
N ARG A 154 -0.71 25.34 -4.69
CA ARG A 154 -0.32 25.73 -3.33
C ARG A 154 1.17 26.09 -3.24
N PHE A 155 2.07 25.24 -3.73
CA PHE A 155 3.52 25.37 -3.52
C PHE A 155 4.31 25.78 -4.76
N GLY A 156 3.74 25.64 -5.97
CA GLY A 156 4.43 25.87 -7.25
C GLY A 156 5.15 24.63 -7.78
N ASP A 157 5.64 24.74 -9.02
CA ASP A 157 6.18 23.62 -9.77
C ASP A 157 7.42 23.03 -9.13
N GLU A 158 8.41 23.86 -8.75
CA GLU A 158 9.67 23.38 -8.18
C GLU A 158 9.45 22.52 -6.93
N ALA A 159 8.62 22.97 -5.98
CA ALA A 159 8.34 22.19 -4.76
C ALA A 159 7.53 20.93 -5.07
N THR A 160 6.66 20.98 -6.08
CA THR A 160 5.89 19.81 -6.51
C THR A 160 6.79 18.79 -7.18
N ASP A 161 7.62 19.20 -8.13
CA ASP A 161 8.38 18.26 -8.96
C ASP A 161 9.62 17.69 -8.25
N LEU A 162 10.24 18.49 -7.39
CA LEU A 162 11.51 18.09 -6.77
C LEU A 162 11.39 17.60 -5.32
N ALA A 163 10.31 17.90 -4.60
CA ALA A 163 10.24 17.61 -3.17
C ALA A 163 8.99 16.84 -2.76
N VAL A 164 7.83 17.50 -2.73
CA VAL A 164 6.61 16.92 -2.17
C VAL A 164 6.03 15.85 -3.08
N GLY A 165 6.03 16.10 -4.39
CA GLY A 165 5.50 15.15 -5.39
C GLY A 165 6.19 13.79 -5.37
N PRO A 166 7.53 13.73 -5.49
CA PRO A 166 8.25 12.44 -5.45
C PRO A 166 7.96 11.63 -4.18
N LEU A 167 7.86 12.29 -3.04
CA LEU A 167 7.55 11.63 -1.77
C LEU A 167 6.13 11.03 -1.76
N LEU A 168 5.13 11.79 -2.22
CA LEU A 168 3.73 11.36 -2.20
C LEU A 168 3.40 10.39 -3.34
N ALA A 169 3.91 10.65 -4.55
CA ALA A 169 3.76 9.74 -5.69
C ALA A 169 4.38 8.38 -5.42
N GLY A 170 5.53 8.34 -4.73
CA GLY A 170 6.22 7.09 -4.38
C GLY A 170 5.38 6.11 -3.58
N LEU A 171 4.41 6.59 -2.78
CA LEU A 171 3.49 5.73 -2.04
C LEU A 171 2.53 4.94 -2.94
N TYR A 172 2.27 5.43 -4.14
CA TYR A 172 1.38 4.82 -5.13
C TYR A 172 2.14 4.34 -6.38
N ALA A 173 3.47 4.52 -6.44
CA ALA A 173 4.25 4.42 -7.67
C ALA A 173 3.56 5.18 -8.83
N GLY A 174 2.92 6.31 -8.53
CA GLY A 174 1.96 6.99 -9.39
C GLY A 174 2.49 8.28 -10.01
N ASP A 175 1.63 8.88 -10.84
CA ASP A 175 1.84 10.20 -11.40
C ASP A 175 1.00 11.23 -10.62
N VAL A 176 1.65 12.21 -9.98
CA VAL A 176 0.95 13.25 -9.20
C VAL A 176 -0.08 14.00 -10.02
N ASP A 177 0.14 14.15 -11.34
CA ASP A 177 -0.75 14.91 -12.23
C ASP A 177 -2.01 14.12 -12.62
N ARG A 178 -2.06 12.82 -12.28
CA ARG A 178 -3.21 11.93 -12.51
C ARG A 178 -3.89 11.48 -11.22
N LEU A 179 -3.13 11.27 -10.15
CA LEU A 179 -3.64 10.80 -8.86
C LEU A 179 -4.64 11.79 -8.24
N SER A 180 -5.82 11.31 -7.87
CA SER A 180 -6.82 12.06 -7.11
C SER A 180 -6.31 12.42 -5.73
N VAL A 181 -6.31 13.68 -5.37
CA VAL A 181 -5.95 14.09 -4.00
C VAL A 181 -6.98 13.61 -2.97
N ARG A 182 -8.26 13.57 -3.34
CA ARG A 182 -9.34 13.08 -2.46
C ARG A 182 -9.20 11.60 -2.13
N ALA A 183 -8.87 10.79 -3.13
CA ALA A 183 -8.75 9.35 -2.96
C ALA A 183 -7.43 8.93 -2.30
N THR A 184 -6.33 9.68 -2.53
CA THR A 184 -4.99 9.31 -2.05
C THR A 184 -4.60 10.01 -0.76
N PHE A 185 -4.84 11.32 -0.64
CA PHE A 185 -4.42 12.17 0.48
C PHE A 185 -5.54 13.08 0.98
N PRO A 186 -6.66 12.53 1.46
CA PRO A 186 -7.82 13.32 1.93
C PRO A 186 -7.45 14.31 3.04
N ASP A 187 -6.40 14.02 3.83
CA ASP A 187 -5.90 14.94 4.85
C ASP A 187 -5.48 16.29 4.26
N LEU A 188 -4.88 16.33 3.05
CA LEU A 188 -4.48 17.58 2.40
C LEU A 188 -5.70 18.42 2.04
N VAL A 189 -6.77 17.78 1.55
CA VAL A 189 -8.05 18.44 1.27
C VAL A 189 -8.66 18.99 2.55
N ALA A 190 -8.66 18.18 3.61
CA ALA A 190 -9.17 18.59 4.92
C ALA A 190 -8.37 19.78 5.50
N TRP A 191 -7.04 19.78 5.34
CA TRP A 191 -6.19 20.89 5.76
C TRP A 191 -6.50 22.18 5.00
N GLU A 192 -6.64 22.12 3.69
CA GLU A 192 -6.98 23.29 2.90
C GLU A 192 -8.36 23.81 3.30
N LYS A 193 -9.37 22.95 3.47
CA LYS A 193 -10.72 23.33 3.86
C LYS A 193 -10.79 23.95 5.25
N ALA A 194 -10.09 23.34 6.23
CA ALA A 194 -10.14 23.76 7.63
C ALA A 194 -9.23 24.95 7.97
N GLN A 195 -8.04 25.02 7.36
CA GLN A 195 -7.00 25.98 7.72
C GLN A 195 -6.68 26.99 6.61
N GLY A 196 -7.22 26.80 5.40
CA GLY A 196 -6.94 27.62 4.23
C GLY A 196 -5.50 27.49 3.72
N SER A 197 -4.69 26.57 4.29
CA SER A 197 -3.25 26.44 4.01
C SER A 197 -2.77 25.05 4.38
N LEU A 198 -1.95 24.45 3.52
CA LEU A 198 -1.33 23.14 3.79
C LEU A 198 -0.25 23.27 4.87
N PHE A 199 0.51 24.37 4.93
CA PHE A 199 1.44 24.63 6.02
C PHE A 199 0.76 24.67 7.38
N ARG A 200 -0.37 25.40 7.49
CA ARG A 200 -1.12 25.47 8.76
C ARG A 200 -1.69 24.12 9.15
N GLY A 201 -2.18 23.35 8.18
CA GLY A 201 -2.66 21.98 8.40
C GLY A 201 -1.55 21.06 8.90
N SER A 202 -0.38 21.09 8.25
CA SER A 202 0.80 20.35 8.70
C SER A 202 1.21 20.74 10.12
N GLN A 203 1.25 22.03 10.43
CA GLN A 203 1.58 22.52 11.78
C GLN A 203 0.61 21.99 12.84
N ALA A 204 -0.69 22.02 12.56
CA ALA A 204 -1.71 21.53 13.47
C ALA A 204 -1.55 20.03 13.73
N THR A 205 -1.33 19.25 12.67
CA THR A 205 -1.11 17.80 12.73
C THR A 205 0.17 17.45 13.51
N SER A 206 1.28 18.14 13.25
CA SER A 206 2.55 17.93 13.96
C SER A 206 2.43 18.24 15.46
N LYS A 207 1.71 19.31 15.82
CA LYS A 207 1.44 19.64 17.23
C LYS A 207 0.61 18.56 17.93
N LEU A 208 -0.38 18.00 17.24
CA LEU A 208 -1.22 16.93 17.77
C LEU A 208 -0.40 15.64 17.96
N ALA A 209 0.40 15.25 16.97
CA ALA A 209 1.27 14.07 17.02
C ALA A 209 2.27 14.13 18.19
N ARG A 210 2.88 15.30 18.42
CA ARG A 210 3.79 15.52 19.58
C ARG A 210 3.08 15.36 20.94
N ARG A 211 1.80 15.72 21.04
CA ARG A 211 1.01 15.61 22.27
C ARG A 211 0.55 14.17 22.54
N SER A 212 0.26 13.41 21.48
CA SER A 212 -0.27 12.05 21.62
C SER A 212 0.77 11.01 22.02
N GLN A 213 2.07 11.38 22.10
CA GLN A 213 3.18 10.44 22.35
C GLN A 213 3.10 9.17 21.49
N LEU A 214 2.45 9.25 20.32
CA LEU A 214 2.44 8.18 19.36
C LEU A 214 3.89 7.83 19.02
N GLY A 215 4.20 6.57 19.13
CA GLY A 215 5.52 6.03 18.85
C GLY A 215 5.95 6.26 17.39
N SER A 216 6.73 5.38 16.83
CA SER A 216 7.15 5.47 15.43
C SER A 216 5.96 5.55 14.47
N MET A 217 6.12 6.31 13.37
CA MET A 217 5.15 6.38 12.28
C MET A 217 4.92 5.00 11.62
N PHE A 218 5.96 4.15 11.61
CA PHE A 218 5.93 2.82 11.00
C PHE A 218 6.11 1.74 12.04
N ALA A 219 5.48 0.60 11.79
CA ALA A 219 5.68 -0.64 12.52
C ALA A 219 5.63 -1.83 11.55
N ARG A 220 6.12 -2.97 12.01
CA ARG A 220 5.94 -4.27 11.36
C ARG A 220 5.86 -5.39 12.39
N PRO A 221 5.29 -6.54 12.06
CA PRO A 221 5.50 -7.77 12.81
C PRO A 221 6.99 -8.06 12.99
N ARG A 222 7.39 -8.46 14.19
CA ARG A 222 8.76 -8.90 14.44
C ARG A 222 9.12 -10.06 13.52
N GLY A 223 10.20 -9.89 12.78
CA GLY A 223 10.68 -10.88 11.80
C GLY A 223 10.09 -10.76 10.39
N GLY A 224 9.25 -9.76 10.10
CA GLY A 224 8.75 -9.45 8.76
C GLY A 224 7.25 -9.27 8.67
N VAL A 225 6.79 -8.55 7.63
CA VAL A 225 5.34 -8.26 7.43
C VAL A 225 4.54 -9.48 7.01
N ASP A 226 5.17 -10.46 6.40
CA ASP A 226 4.60 -11.75 6.01
C ASP A 226 4.07 -12.55 7.21
N ARG A 227 4.64 -12.35 8.42
CA ARG A 227 4.13 -12.95 9.66
C ARG A 227 2.65 -12.66 9.93
N LEU A 228 2.15 -11.51 9.48
CA LEU A 228 0.73 -11.17 9.61
C LEU A 228 -0.14 -12.10 8.75
N THR A 229 0.24 -12.31 7.51
CA THR A 229 -0.50 -13.19 6.59
C THR A 229 -0.33 -14.66 6.93
N ASP A 230 0.84 -15.08 7.40
CA ASP A 230 1.09 -16.43 7.88
C ASP A 230 0.16 -16.75 9.07
N ALA A 231 0.13 -15.87 10.07
CA ALA A 231 -0.73 -16.05 11.24
C ALA A 231 -2.22 -16.04 10.88
N LEU A 232 -2.66 -15.23 9.92
CA LEU A 232 -4.03 -15.25 9.42
C LEU A 232 -4.34 -16.57 8.71
N ALA A 233 -3.44 -17.04 7.83
CA ALA A 233 -3.61 -18.31 7.12
C ALA A 233 -3.69 -19.49 8.09
N ASP A 234 -2.86 -19.51 9.13
CA ASP A 234 -2.90 -20.54 10.19
C ASP A 234 -4.26 -20.51 10.94
N ARG A 235 -4.82 -19.32 11.21
CA ARG A 235 -6.13 -19.20 11.89
C ARG A 235 -7.30 -19.58 11.01
N VAL A 236 -7.22 -19.34 9.71
CA VAL A 236 -8.23 -19.79 8.72
C VAL A 236 -8.09 -21.30 8.48
N GLY A 237 -6.87 -21.83 8.55
CA GLY A 237 -6.55 -23.26 8.53
C GLY A 237 -6.92 -23.94 7.21
N GLU A 238 -7.47 -25.14 7.29
CA GLU A 238 -7.81 -26.00 6.13
C GLU A 238 -8.82 -25.37 5.14
N ARG A 239 -9.42 -24.25 5.51
CA ARG A 239 -10.31 -23.50 4.62
C ARG A 239 -9.56 -22.67 3.57
N VAL A 240 -8.23 -22.52 3.72
CA VAL A 240 -7.36 -21.91 2.70
C VAL A 240 -6.95 -22.98 1.70
N ARG A 241 -7.37 -22.83 0.45
CA ARG A 241 -6.96 -23.68 -0.67
C ARG A 241 -5.98 -22.91 -1.55
N THR A 242 -4.70 -23.21 -1.42
CA THR A 242 -3.63 -22.69 -2.30
C THR A 242 -3.50 -23.54 -3.57
N GLY A 243 -2.88 -23.00 -4.62
CA GLY A 243 -2.79 -23.63 -5.93
C GLY A 243 -4.19 -23.82 -6.59
N ALA A 244 -5.18 -23.03 -6.16
CA ALA A 244 -6.57 -23.10 -6.60
C ALA A 244 -6.93 -21.86 -7.41
N LEU A 245 -6.48 -21.80 -8.67
CA LEU A 245 -6.73 -20.68 -9.58
C LEU A 245 -8.23 -20.61 -9.94
N ALA A 246 -8.89 -19.53 -9.51
CA ALA A 246 -10.23 -19.21 -9.98
C ALA A 246 -10.18 -18.73 -11.44
N THR A 247 -11.03 -19.30 -12.29
CA THR A 247 -11.11 -18.98 -13.72
C THR A 247 -12.36 -18.19 -14.08
N ALA A 248 -13.46 -18.36 -13.33
CA ALA A 248 -14.69 -17.59 -13.50
C ALA A 248 -15.43 -17.44 -12.17
N VAL A 249 -16.18 -16.36 -12.03
CA VAL A 249 -17.07 -16.07 -10.91
C VAL A 249 -18.42 -15.62 -11.47
N GLU A 250 -19.47 -16.30 -11.02
CA GLU A 250 -20.87 -15.99 -11.33
C GLU A 250 -21.66 -15.91 -10.03
N THR A 251 -22.84 -15.32 -10.07
CA THR A 251 -23.76 -15.40 -8.92
C THR A 251 -23.94 -16.85 -8.49
N GLY A 252 -23.65 -17.15 -7.25
CA GLY A 252 -23.80 -18.48 -6.67
C GLY A 252 -22.65 -19.45 -6.93
N ARG A 253 -21.59 -19.09 -7.66
CA ARG A 253 -20.58 -20.06 -8.08
C ARG A 253 -19.19 -19.45 -8.35
N VAL A 254 -18.15 -20.16 -7.93
CA VAL A 254 -16.76 -19.95 -8.34
C VAL A 254 -16.27 -21.17 -9.10
N THR A 255 -15.71 -20.97 -10.30
CA THR A 255 -15.11 -22.04 -11.11
C THR A 255 -13.59 -21.97 -10.97
N LEU A 256 -12.95 -23.10 -10.68
CA LEU A 256 -11.50 -23.24 -10.60
C LEU A 256 -10.92 -23.80 -11.91
N GLU A 257 -9.61 -23.67 -12.05
CA GLU A 257 -8.86 -24.35 -13.12
C GLU A 257 -9.16 -25.87 -13.07
N GLY A 258 -9.30 -26.50 -14.26
CA GLY A 258 -9.74 -27.89 -14.37
C GLY A 258 -11.26 -28.11 -14.27
N GLY A 259 -12.06 -27.02 -14.16
CA GLY A 259 -13.52 -27.08 -14.24
C GLY A 259 -14.22 -27.45 -12.92
N GLN A 260 -13.51 -27.60 -11.81
CA GLN A 260 -14.14 -27.78 -10.50
C GLN A 260 -14.92 -26.52 -10.13
N THR A 261 -16.14 -26.67 -9.65
CA THR A 261 -16.99 -25.57 -9.18
C THR A 261 -17.18 -25.61 -7.67
N ILE A 262 -17.25 -24.44 -7.07
CA ILE A 262 -17.56 -24.23 -5.65
C ILE A 262 -18.81 -23.36 -5.61
N GLU A 263 -19.86 -23.86 -4.98
CA GLU A 263 -21.08 -23.09 -4.78
C GLU A 263 -20.90 -22.12 -3.61
N ALA A 264 -21.43 -20.90 -3.76
CA ALA A 264 -21.33 -19.83 -2.79
C ALA A 264 -22.62 -19.01 -2.77
N ASP A 265 -23.10 -18.64 -1.59
CA ASP A 265 -24.21 -17.71 -1.47
C ASP A 265 -23.68 -16.25 -1.55
N THR A 266 -22.43 -16.05 -1.13
CA THR A 266 -21.68 -14.79 -1.32
C THR A 266 -20.26 -15.10 -1.82
N VAL A 267 -19.79 -14.35 -2.83
CA VAL A 267 -18.40 -14.38 -3.30
C VAL A 267 -17.72 -13.05 -2.99
N VAL A 268 -16.60 -13.10 -2.26
CA VAL A 268 -15.78 -11.95 -1.96
C VAL A 268 -14.55 -11.96 -2.87
N LEU A 269 -14.44 -11.00 -3.78
CA LEU A 269 -13.30 -10.82 -4.68
C LEU A 269 -12.28 -9.87 -4.02
N ALA A 270 -11.24 -10.46 -3.44
CA ALA A 270 -10.09 -9.75 -2.86
C ALA A 270 -8.89 -9.76 -3.82
N THR A 271 -9.17 -9.66 -5.12
CA THR A 271 -8.23 -9.72 -6.24
C THR A 271 -7.93 -8.33 -6.80
N PRO A 272 -6.81 -8.15 -7.55
CA PRO A 272 -6.60 -6.92 -8.33
C PRO A 272 -7.75 -6.64 -9.30
N ALA A 273 -8.00 -5.37 -9.64
CA ALA A 273 -9.14 -4.98 -10.49
C ALA A 273 -9.15 -5.72 -11.83
N HIS A 274 -8.02 -5.83 -12.53
CA HIS A 274 -7.91 -6.52 -13.80
C HIS A 274 -8.23 -8.03 -13.68
N GLU A 275 -7.85 -8.67 -12.57
CA GLU A 275 -8.23 -10.06 -12.31
C GLU A 275 -9.72 -10.19 -11.99
N THR A 276 -10.29 -9.21 -11.28
CA THR A 276 -11.74 -9.17 -11.03
C THR A 276 -12.51 -9.05 -12.36
N VAL A 277 -12.04 -8.20 -13.29
CA VAL A 277 -12.61 -8.12 -14.66
C VAL A 277 -12.56 -9.48 -15.36
N ARG A 278 -11.41 -10.15 -15.33
CA ARG A 278 -11.23 -11.47 -15.95
C ARG A 278 -12.19 -12.51 -15.36
N LEU A 279 -12.35 -12.51 -14.04
CA LEU A 279 -13.18 -13.46 -13.32
C LEU A 279 -14.68 -13.27 -13.59
N LEU A 280 -15.14 -12.03 -13.68
CA LEU A 280 -16.55 -11.70 -13.93
C LEU A 280 -16.90 -11.74 -15.42
N GLY A 281 -15.91 -11.65 -16.32
CA GLY A 281 -16.13 -11.68 -17.77
C GLY A 281 -17.13 -10.61 -18.22
N THR A 282 -18.19 -11.02 -18.91
CA THR A 282 -19.23 -10.09 -19.42
C THR A 282 -20.11 -9.47 -18.34
N ALA A 283 -20.08 -10.01 -17.12
CA ALA A 283 -20.81 -9.45 -15.97
C ALA A 283 -20.00 -8.41 -15.20
N ALA A 284 -18.76 -8.11 -15.61
CA ALA A 284 -17.95 -7.10 -14.98
C ALA A 284 -18.52 -5.69 -15.23
N PRO A 285 -18.72 -4.86 -14.19
CA PRO A 285 -19.03 -3.45 -14.37
C PRO A 285 -18.03 -2.76 -15.29
N ALA A 286 -18.51 -1.91 -16.19
CA ALA A 286 -17.66 -1.24 -17.18
C ALA A 286 -16.56 -0.38 -16.51
N ASP A 287 -16.89 0.29 -15.43
CA ASP A 287 -15.97 1.13 -14.66
C ASP A 287 -14.82 0.35 -14.00
N LEU A 288 -14.96 -0.96 -13.80
CA LEU A 288 -13.94 -1.81 -13.19
C LEU A 288 -12.68 -1.91 -14.06
N ALA A 289 -12.84 -2.05 -15.38
CA ALA A 289 -11.74 -2.02 -16.34
C ALA A 289 -11.05 -0.64 -16.41
N GLY A 290 -11.75 0.42 -15.95
CA GLY A 290 -11.24 1.77 -15.87
C GLY A 290 -10.33 2.06 -14.66
N ILE A 291 -10.05 1.09 -13.78
CA ILE A 291 -9.06 1.26 -12.70
C ILE A 291 -7.68 0.88 -13.24
N PRO A 292 -6.81 1.86 -13.53
CA PRO A 292 -5.48 1.56 -14.04
C PRO A 292 -4.62 0.92 -12.96
N SER A 293 -3.67 0.09 -13.37
CA SER A 293 -2.68 -0.50 -12.48
C SER A 293 -1.29 -0.36 -13.08
N VAL A 294 -0.30 -0.07 -12.26
CA VAL A 294 1.10 0.10 -12.64
C VAL A 294 1.89 -1.12 -12.19
N SER A 295 2.81 -1.56 -13.05
CA SER A 295 3.80 -2.56 -12.70
C SER A 295 4.93 -1.91 -11.89
N THR A 296 5.36 -2.59 -10.83
CA THR A 296 6.45 -2.14 -9.99
C THR A 296 7.43 -3.28 -9.74
N GLY A 297 8.60 -2.95 -9.26
CA GLY A 297 9.59 -3.95 -8.85
C GLY A 297 10.37 -3.48 -7.64
N VAL A 298 10.99 -4.43 -6.98
CA VAL A 298 12.02 -4.17 -5.98
C VAL A 298 13.29 -4.89 -6.35
N LEU A 299 14.40 -4.20 -6.18
CA LEU A 299 15.74 -4.78 -6.22
C LEU A 299 16.26 -4.86 -4.80
N LEU A 300 16.55 -6.06 -4.34
CA LEU A 300 17.17 -6.35 -3.05
C LEU A 300 18.65 -6.60 -3.25
N MET A 301 19.51 -5.90 -2.52
CA MET A 301 20.97 -6.02 -2.61
C MET A 301 21.58 -6.22 -1.24
N VAL A 302 22.49 -7.17 -1.14
CA VAL A 302 23.30 -7.46 0.04
C VAL A 302 24.76 -7.21 -0.32
N TYR A 303 25.41 -6.35 0.42
CA TYR A 303 26.82 -6.00 0.26
C TYR A 303 27.68 -6.71 1.31
N GLY A 304 28.98 -6.78 1.08
CA GLY A 304 29.92 -7.46 1.96
C GLY A 304 30.07 -6.83 3.34
N ASP A 305 30.81 -7.50 4.20
CA ASP A 305 31.09 -7.05 5.56
C ASP A 305 31.76 -5.65 5.60
N GLY A 306 31.41 -4.88 6.62
CA GLY A 306 31.93 -3.53 6.83
C GLY A 306 31.23 -2.45 6.00
N THR A 307 30.37 -2.79 5.04
CA THR A 307 29.74 -1.83 4.13
C THR A 307 28.62 -1.03 4.79
N GLN A 308 28.03 -1.50 5.90
CA GLN A 308 27.00 -0.76 6.67
C GLN A 308 27.48 0.65 7.05
N ALA A 309 28.75 0.83 7.37
CA ALA A 309 29.36 2.12 7.71
C ALA A 309 29.39 3.13 6.54
N GLY A 310 29.18 2.66 5.31
CA GLY A 310 29.08 3.51 4.12
C GLY A 310 27.72 4.15 3.91
N LEU A 311 26.67 3.67 4.63
CA LEU A 311 25.34 4.23 4.56
C LEU A 311 25.20 5.47 5.44
N PRO A 312 24.52 6.54 4.97
CA PRO A 312 24.16 7.69 5.79
C PRO A 312 23.17 7.28 6.90
N ASP A 313 23.13 8.07 7.97
CA ASP A 313 22.08 7.94 8.99
C ASP A 313 20.69 8.03 8.36
N GLY A 314 19.72 7.30 8.92
CA GLY A 314 18.33 7.30 8.43
C GLY A 314 17.92 6.02 7.74
N THR A 315 16.85 6.09 6.96
CA THR A 315 16.18 4.92 6.41
C THR A 315 16.29 4.78 4.89
N GLY A 316 16.81 5.78 4.19
CA GLY A 316 16.90 5.76 2.73
C GLY A 316 16.66 7.12 2.08
N PHE A 317 16.37 7.12 0.79
CA PHE A 317 16.08 8.33 0.04
C PHE A 317 14.99 8.13 -1.02
N VAL A 318 14.37 9.22 -1.44
CA VAL A 318 13.48 9.29 -2.59
C VAL A 318 14.16 10.04 -3.73
N VAL A 319 13.78 9.71 -4.96
CA VAL A 319 14.34 10.25 -6.19
C VAL A 319 13.25 11.01 -6.95
N PRO A 320 13.48 12.26 -7.38
CA PRO A 320 12.61 12.92 -8.33
C PRO A 320 12.54 12.15 -9.65
N ARG A 321 11.36 12.15 -10.26
CA ARG A 321 11.06 11.40 -11.47
C ARG A 321 12.09 11.64 -12.59
N GLY A 322 12.47 10.58 -13.29
CA GLY A 322 13.41 10.62 -14.41
C GLY A 322 14.87 10.89 -14.07
N LYS A 323 15.23 10.96 -12.77
CA LYS A 323 16.60 11.26 -12.33
C LYS A 323 17.48 10.02 -12.10
N ALA A 324 16.88 8.85 -11.93
CA ALA A 324 17.59 7.59 -11.69
C ALA A 324 16.77 6.39 -12.20
N PRO A 325 17.38 5.20 -12.33
CA PRO A 325 16.67 3.97 -12.69
C PRO A 325 15.76 3.45 -11.57
N MET A 326 15.81 4.08 -10.39
CA MET A 326 14.99 3.77 -9.22
C MET A 326 14.23 5.02 -8.75
N THR A 327 13.09 4.83 -8.14
CA THR A 327 12.27 5.92 -7.55
C THR A 327 12.61 6.20 -6.08
N ALA A 328 13.18 5.21 -5.38
CA ALA A 328 13.61 5.33 -4.00
C ALA A 328 14.59 4.20 -3.64
N ALA A 329 15.31 4.37 -2.53
CA ALA A 329 16.05 3.30 -1.89
C ALA A 329 15.83 3.32 -0.36
N THR A 330 15.76 2.14 0.24
CA THR A 330 15.67 1.95 1.70
C THR A 330 16.88 1.19 2.20
N TRP A 331 17.51 1.68 3.25
CA TRP A 331 18.54 0.99 4.01
C TRP A 331 17.87 -0.01 4.97
N LEU A 332 17.63 -1.24 4.53
CA LEU A 332 16.97 -2.25 5.35
C LEU A 332 17.77 -2.54 6.62
N SER A 333 19.10 -2.60 6.52
CA SER A 333 19.99 -2.84 7.65
C SER A 333 19.97 -1.73 8.70
N SER A 334 19.69 -0.48 8.32
CA SER A 334 19.51 0.63 9.27
C SER A 334 18.07 0.74 9.78
N LYS A 335 17.09 0.55 8.89
CA LYS A 335 15.67 0.65 9.22
C LYS A 335 15.21 -0.48 10.13
N TRP A 336 15.68 -1.70 9.85
CA TRP A 336 15.31 -2.91 10.58
C TRP A 336 16.57 -3.68 11.00
N PRO A 337 17.34 -3.18 11.98
CA PRO A 337 18.56 -3.86 12.42
C PRO A 337 18.26 -5.31 12.82
N HIS A 338 19.06 -6.25 12.30
CA HIS A 338 18.92 -7.66 12.60
C HIS A 338 20.31 -8.30 12.69
N GLU A 339 20.51 -9.23 13.62
CA GLU A 339 21.80 -9.86 13.85
C GLU A 339 22.36 -10.56 12.59
N ALA A 340 21.48 -11.16 11.78
CA ALA A 340 21.87 -11.80 10.52
C ALA A 340 22.49 -10.84 9.49
N PHE A 341 22.28 -9.52 9.62
CA PHE A 341 22.92 -8.56 8.71
C PHE A 341 24.40 -8.33 9.05
N GLY A 342 24.78 -8.49 10.33
CA GLY A 342 26.15 -8.22 10.79
C GLY A 342 26.55 -6.78 10.50
N SER A 343 27.68 -6.60 9.82
CA SER A 343 28.18 -5.31 9.34
C SER A 343 27.88 -5.03 7.86
N ARG A 344 27.01 -5.83 7.24
CA ARG A 344 26.65 -5.76 5.82
C ARG A 344 25.58 -4.66 5.59
N ALA A 345 25.75 -3.88 4.54
CA ALA A 345 24.68 -3.03 4.03
C ALA A 345 23.66 -3.91 3.29
N VAL A 346 22.40 -3.80 3.70
CA VAL A 346 21.26 -4.43 3.02
C VAL A 346 20.36 -3.32 2.50
N VAL A 347 20.23 -3.22 1.18
CA VAL A 347 19.55 -2.13 0.49
C VAL A 347 18.41 -2.67 -0.35
N ARG A 348 17.31 -1.96 -0.35
CA ARG A 348 16.16 -2.19 -1.23
C ARG A 348 15.92 -0.98 -2.09
N CYS A 349 15.99 -1.14 -3.41
CA CYS A 349 15.59 -0.13 -4.38
C CYS A 349 14.18 -0.42 -4.91
N TYR A 350 13.45 0.64 -5.23
CA TYR A 350 12.14 0.58 -5.86
C TYR A 350 12.29 0.97 -7.31
N VAL A 351 11.82 0.12 -8.22
CA VAL A 351 11.93 0.31 -9.67
C VAL A 351 10.54 0.21 -10.31
N GLY A 352 10.34 0.95 -11.38
CA GLY A 352 9.03 1.04 -12.04
C GLY A 352 8.04 1.93 -11.30
N ALA A 353 7.41 2.80 -12.06
CA ALA A 353 6.34 3.70 -11.64
C ALA A 353 5.51 4.08 -12.87
N ALA A 354 4.39 4.74 -12.68
CA ALA A 354 3.53 5.20 -13.78
C ALA A 354 4.32 5.96 -14.85
N GLY A 355 4.41 5.40 -16.06
CA GLY A 355 5.18 5.94 -17.18
C GLY A 355 6.70 5.76 -17.10
N GLU A 356 7.19 4.95 -16.17
CA GLU A 356 8.59 4.53 -16.02
C GLU A 356 8.67 2.99 -15.83
N GLU A 357 7.72 2.26 -16.42
CA GLU A 357 7.60 0.80 -16.25
C GLU A 357 8.59 0.03 -17.12
N ASP A 358 9.09 0.65 -18.21
CA ASP A 358 10.01 0.05 -19.17
C ASP A 358 11.29 -0.51 -18.52
N VAL A 359 11.72 0.05 -17.38
CA VAL A 359 12.84 -0.47 -16.58
C VAL A 359 12.64 -1.93 -16.16
N LEU A 360 11.39 -2.38 -16.05
CA LEU A 360 11.04 -3.74 -15.63
C LEU A 360 11.16 -4.77 -16.77
N ASP A 361 11.27 -4.30 -18.03
CA ASP A 361 11.45 -5.16 -19.21
C ASP A 361 12.93 -5.55 -19.41
N ALA A 362 13.85 -4.83 -18.74
CA ALA A 362 15.28 -5.13 -18.79
C ALA A 362 15.60 -6.42 -18.03
N ASP A 363 16.75 -7.05 -18.38
CA ASP A 363 17.24 -8.20 -17.67
C ASP A 363 17.63 -7.85 -16.21
N ASP A 364 17.55 -8.82 -15.31
CA ASP A 364 17.87 -8.60 -13.89
C ASP A 364 19.29 -8.04 -13.70
N ALA A 365 20.27 -8.51 -14.48
CA ALA A 365 21.64 -8.02 -14.42
C ALA A 365 21.76 -6.53 -14.74
N ASP A 366 21.04 -6.06 -15.76
CA ASP A 366 21.05 -4.66 -16.18
C ASP A 366 20.41 -3.75 -15.13
N ILE A 367 19.29 -4.20 -14.54
CA ILE A 367 18.63 -3.47 -13.44
C ILE A 367 19.57 -3.36 -12.23
N VAL A 368 20.24 -4.47 -11.87
CA VAL A 368 21.18 -4.50 -10.74
C VAL A 368 22.35 -3.55 -11.00
N GLU A 369 22.98 -3.64 -12.18
CA GLU A 369 24.12 -2.79 -12.54
C GLU A 369 23.75 -1.31 -12.52
N ALA A 370 22.64 -0.94 -13.17
CA ALA A 370 22.20 0.45 -13.23
C ALA A 370 21.91 1.03 -11.84
N CYS A 371 21.17 0.28 -11.00
CA CYS A 371 20.85 0.74 -9.64
C CYS A 371 22.05 0.77 -8.72
N ALA A 372 22.94 -0.24 -8.77
CA ALA A 372 24.13 -0.31 -7.92
C ALA A 372 25.12 0.82 -8.25
N ARG A 373 25.34 1.10 -9.53
CA ARG A 373 26.17 2.25 -9.98
C ARG A 373 25.61 3.59 -9.47
N HIS A 374 24.29 3.78 -9.54
CA HIS A 374 23.66 4.99 -9.00
C HIS A 374 23.81 5.08 -7.47
N LEU A 375 23.66 3.97 -6.75
CA LEU A 375 23.88 3.94 -5.30
C LEU A 375 25.33 4.31 -4.96
N ALA A 376 26.30 3.71 -5.64
CA ALA A 376 27.73 4.02 -5.41
C ALA A 376 28.09 5.48 -5.65
N ALA A 377 27.39 6.15 -6.56
CA ALA A 377 27.54 7.60 -6.79
C ALA A 377 26.95 8.47 -5.66
N VAL A 378 26.03 7.93 -4.88
CA VAL A 378 25.27 8.69 -3.84
C VAL A 378 25.75 8.35 -2.44
N VAL A 379 26.12 7.09 -2.19
CA VAL A 379 26.58 6.58 -0.89
C VAL A 379 27.85 5.77 -1.05
N ARG A 380 28.57 5.54 0.06
CA ARG A 380 29.86 4.82 0.04
C ARG A 380 29.67 3.30 0.01
N LEU A 381 29.08 2.79 -1.07
CA LEU A 381 28.93 1.36 -1.32
C LEU A 381 29.73 0.95 -2.55
N PRO A 382 30.18 -0.31 -2.63
CA PRO A 382 30.73 -0.90 -3.86
C PRO A 382 29.70 -0.86 -5.00
N GLU A 383 30.16 -0.77 -6.26
CA GLU A 383 29.27 -0.85 -7.42
C GLU A 383 28.68 -2.25 -7.63
N VAL A 384 29.28 -3.29 -7.02
CA VAL A 384 28.83 -4.67 -7.17
C VAL A 384 28.40 -5.23 -5.82
N PRO A 385 27.11 -5.55 -5.62
CA PRO A 385 26.64 -6.26 -4.44
C PRO A 385 27.10 -7.74 -4.46
N GLU A 386 27.26 -8.37 -3.30
CA GLU A 386 27.56 -9.81 -3.21
C GLU A 386 26.38 -10.67 -3.65
N HIS A 387 25.17 -10.24 -3.27
CA HIS A 387 23.93 -10.89 -3.69
C HIS A 387 22.92 -9.83 -4.11
N ALA A 388 22.18 -10.14 -5.16
CA ALA A 388 21.09 -9.30 -5.63
C ALA A 388 19.90 -10.14 -6.11
N ARG A 389 18.69 -9.59 -5.98
CA ARG A 389 17.47 -10.20 -6.51
C ARG A 389 16.47 -9.13 -6.94
N VAL A 390 16.02 -9.22 -8.16
CA VAL A 390 14.91 -8.44 -8.69
C VAL A 390 13.59 -9.20 -8.49
N VAL A 391 12.58 -8.53 -7.97
CA VAL A 391 11.21 -9.07 -7.85
C VAL A 391 10.28 -8.12 -8.56
N ARG A 392 9.63 -8.60 -9.61
CA ARG A 392 8.65 -7.83 -10.38
C ARG A 392 7.26 -8.10 -9.86
N TRP A 393 6.44 -7.05 -9.83
CA TRP A 393 5.04 -7.06 -9.46
C TRP A 393 4.20 -6.50 -10.61
N PRO A 394 3.85 -7.32 -11.61
CA PRO A 394 3.07 -6.86 -12.76
C PRO A 394 1.71 -6.33 -12.35
N ALA A 395 1.31 -5.18 -12.90
CA ALA A 395 0.01 -4.53 -12.66
C ALA A 395 -0.43 -4.54 -11.19
N SER A 396 0.52 -4.34 -10.28
CA SER A 396 0.30 -4.58 -8.84
C SER A 396 -0.18 -3.37 -8.06
N MET A 397 0.05 -2.16 -8.59
CA MET A 397 -0.24 -0.92 -7.88
C MET A 397 -1.40 -0.19 -8.55
N PRO A 398 -2.62 -0.26 -8.00
CA PRO A 398 -3.77 0.44 -8.55
C PRO A 398 -3.57 1.95 -8.45
N GLN A 399 -4.00 2.66 -9.50
CA GLN A 399 -3.89 4.11 -9.60
C GLN A 399 -5.24 4.75 -9.30
N TYR A 400 -5.30 5.49 -8.22
CA TYR A 400 -6.48 6.24 -7.82
C TYR A 400 -6.49 7.59 -8.54
N GLU A 401 -6.87 7.58 -9.81
CA GLU A 401 -6.95 8.79 -10.61
C GLU A 401 -8.17 9.65 -10.23
N VAL A 402 -8.20 10.88 -10.72
CA VAL A 402 -9.35 11.78 -10.51
C VAL A 402 -10.66 11.07 -10.89
N GLY A 403 -11.64 11.13 -9.98
CA GLY A 403 -12.92 10.42 -10.12
C GLY A 403 -12.91 8.96 -9.62
N HIS A 404 -11.84 8.51 -8.96
CA HIS A 404 -11.72 7.13 -8.48
C HIS A 404 -12.81 6.76 -7.45
N LEU A 405 -13.13 7.65 -6.52
CA LEU A 405 -14.12 7.37 -5.48
C LEU A 405 -15.51 7.12 -6.08
N GLU A 406 -15.92 7.98 -6.99
CA GLU A 406 -17.20 7.87 -7.70
C GLU A 406 -17.23 6.63 -8.61
N ARG A 407 -16.10 6.26 -9.19
CA ARG A 407 -15.95 5.02 -9.96
C ARG A 407 -16.17 3.79 -9.09
N VAL A 408 -15.57 3.74 -7.91
CA VAL A 408 -15.72 2.61 -6.98
C VAL A 408 -17.16 2.48 -6.50
N GLU A 409 -17.87 3.59 -6.25
CA GLU A 409 -19.30 3.58 -5.91
C GLU A 409 -20.13 2.93 -7.03
N ARG A 410 -19.98 3.38 -8.29
CA ARG A 410 -20.69 2.78 -9.42
C ARG A 410 -20.35 1.29 -9.63
N ILE A 411 -19.07 0.93 -9.48
CA ILE A 411 -18.68 -0.49 -9.54
C ILE A 411 -19.49 -1.31 -8.53
N ARG A 412 -19.59 -0.84 -7.29
CA ARG A 412 -20.30 -1.56 -6.23
C ARG A 412 -21.80 -1.66 -6.47
N GLU A 413 -22.40 -0.64 -7.07
CA GLU A 413 -23.82 -0.61 -7.44
C GLU A 413 -24.14 -1.57 -8.59
N GLU A 414 -23.21 -1.75 -9.53
CA GLU A 414 -23.41 -2.56 -10.74
C GLU A 414 -22.95 -4.03 -10.58
N LEU A 415 -22.35 -4.41 -9.46
CA LEU A 415 -21.94 -5.79 -9.22
C LEU A 415 -23.13 -6.74 -9.22
N PRO A 416 -23.00 -7.95 -9.78
CA PRO A 416 -24.04 -8.98 -9.67
C PRO A 416 -24.35 -9.29 -8.20
N ALA A 417 -25.61 -9.61 -7.92
CA ALA A 417 -26.06 -9.96 -6.57
C ALA A 417 -25.22 -11.10 -5.97
N GLY A 418 -24.86 -10.96 -4.69
CA GLY A 418 -24.04 -11.94 -3.99
C GLY A 418 -22.54 -11.84 -4.30
N ILE A 419 -22.09 -10.86 -5.09
CA ILE A 419 -20.67 -10.61 -5.36
C ILE A 419 -20.23 -9.30 -4.70
N VAL A 420 -19.11 -9.34 -4.00
CA VAL A 420 -18.53 -8.19 -3.28
C VAL A 420 -17.07 -8.02 -3.69
N VAL A 421 -16.64 -6.79 -3.93
CA VAL A 421 -15.23 -6.45 -4.16
C VAL A 421 -14.65 -5.74 -2.94
N VAL A 422 -13.40 -6.06 -2.60
CA VAL A 422 -12.69 -5.47 -1.45
C VAL A 422 -11.18 -5.45 -1.68
N GLY A 423 -10.51 -4.48 -1.12
CA GLY A 423 -9.05 -4.43 -1.03
C GLY A 423 -8.40 -3.30 -1.80
N GLN A 424 -7.14 -3.49 -2.13
CA GLN A 424 -6.22 -2.45 -2.57
C GLN A 424 -6.70 -1.64 -3.78
N ALA A 425 -7.52 -2.22 -4.66
CA ALA A 425 -8.02 -1.52 -5.84
C ALA A 425 -9.16 -0.54 -5.52
N TYR A 426 -9.78 -0.63 -4.34
CA TYR A 426 -11.04 0.05 -4.01
C TYR A 426 -10.96 0.88 -2.72
N ASP A 427 -10.21 0.42 -1.72
CA ASP A 427 -10.37 0.87 -0.32
C ASP A 427 -9.13 1.51 0.30
N GLY A 428 -8.04 1.60 -0.46
CA GLY A 428 -6.75 2.12 -0.02
C GLY A 428 -5.62 1.10 -0.18
N VAL A 429 -4.44 1.60 -0.58
CA VAL A 429 -3.29 0.75 -0.94
C VAL A 429 -2.50 0.26 0.28
N GLY A 430 -2.66 0.90 1.44
CA GLY A 430 -1.93 0.56 2.66
C GLY A 430 -2.43 -0.71 3.33
N VAL A 431 -1.54 -1.47 3.97
CA VAL A 431 -1.92 -2.66 4.76
C VAL A 431 -3.03 -2.35 5.78
N PRO A 432 -2.97 -1.25 6.55
CA PRO A 432 -4.06 -0.91 7.47
C PRO A 432 -5.38 -0.64 6.77
N ASP A 433 -5.37 -0.03 5.59
CA ASP A 433 -6.59 0.24 4.82
C ASP A 433 -7.21 -1.06 4.30
N CYS A 434 -6.38 -1.99 3.84
CA CYS A 434 -6.81 -3.34 3.44
C CYS A 434 -7.46 -4.10 4.61
N VAL A 435 -6.88 -4.01 5.81
CA VAL A 435 -7.44 -4.65 7.03
C VAL A 435 -8.76 -3.98 7.42
N ARG A 436 -8.84 -2.64 7.40
CA ARG A 436 -10.07 -1.89 7.66
C ARG A 436 -11.19 -2.33 6.72
N ALA A 437 -10.93 -2.31 5.43
CA ALA A 437 -11.92 -2.68 4.41
C ALA A 437 -12.38 -4.13 4.55
N ALA A 438 -11.47 -5.03 4.93
CA ALA A 438 -11.81 -6.42 5.20
C ALA A 438 -12.73 -6.56 6.43
N ASN A 439 -12.45 -5.83 7.53
CA ASN A 439 -13.31 -5.80 8.71
C ASN A 439 -14.72 -5.30 8.34
N GLU A 440 -14.81 -4.13 7.68
CA GLU A 440 -16.08 -3.53 7.26
C GLU A 440 -16.87 -4.45 6.29
N THR A 441 -16.17 -5.20 5.44
CA THR A 441 -16.82 -6.15 4.52
C THR A 441 -17.36 -7.36 5.25
N ALA A 442 -16.60 -7.92 6.19
CA ALA A 442 -17.06 -9.03 7.01
C ALA A 442 -18.25 -8.62 7.89
N GLU A 443 -18.21 -7.44 8.52
CA GLU A 443 -19.31 -6.88 9.31
C GLU A 443 -20.59 -6.75 8.46
N ARG A 444 -20.50 -6.16 7.26
CA ARG A 444 -21.66 -6.03 6.36
C ARG A 444 -22.28 -7.39 5.98
N ILE A 445 -21.43 -8.42 5.76
CA ILE A 445 -21.93 -9.77 5.47
C ILE A 445 -22.62 -10.35 6.71
N VAL A 446 -22.07 -10.18 7.89
CA VAL A 446 -22.66 -10.63 9.16
C VAL A 446 -24.00 -9.96 9.42
N ASP A 447 -24.07 -8.63 9.28
CA ASP A 447 -25.30 -7.84 9.49
C ASP A 447 -26.40 -8.29 8.51
N MET A 448 -26.07 -8.44 7.22
CA MET A 448 -27.02 -8.94 6.22
C MET A 448 -27.59 -10.32 6.61
N LEU A 449 -26.78 -11.19 7.21
CA LEU A 449 -27.22 -12.53 7.63
C LEU A 449 -28.01 -12.51 8.92
N ALA A 450 -27.72 -11.59 9.83
CA ALA A 450 -28.47 -11.40 11.08
C ALA A 450 -29.85 -10.82 10.83
N ASP A 451 -29.98 -9.87 9.86
CA ASP A 451 -31.23 -9.21 9.50
C ASP A 451 -32.11 -10.07 8.56
N ALA A 452 -31.61 -11.19 8.02
CA ALA A 452 -32.41 -12.06 7.17
C ALA A 452 -33.60 -12.65 7.96
N PRO A 453 -34.86 -12.48 7.49
CA PRO A 453 -36.05 -12.92 8.22
C PRO A 453 -35.91 -14.36 8.71
N THR A 454 -36.12 -14.58 9.99
CA THR A 454 -36.33 -15.94 10.50
C THR A 454 -37.67 -16.40 9.92
N ASP A 455 -37.65 -17.42 9.06
CA ASP A 455 -38.88 -18.09 8.59
C ASP A 455 -39.61 -18.74 9.78
N HIS A 456 -40.28 -17.90 10.56
CA HIS A 456 -41.27 -18.28 11.54
C HIS A 456 -42.49 -17.41 11.33
N GLU A 457 -43.37 -17.86 10.47
CA GLU A 457 -44.85 -17.78 10.60
C GLU A 457 -45.48 -18.30 9.33
N GLU A 458 -45.45 -19.62 9.10
CA GLU A 458 -46.60 -20.27 8.53
C GLU A 458 -47.41 -20.80 9.70
N THR A 459 -48.27 -19.98 10.23
CA THR A 459 -49.44 -20.38 10.97
C THR A 459 -50.35 -21.09 9.99
N VAL A 460 -50.39 -22.41 10.08
CA VAL A 460 -51.44 -23.23 9.46
C VAL A 460 -52.75 -22.93 10.19
N PRO A 461 -53.86 -22.69 9.48
CA PRO A 461 -55.18 -22.46 10.06
C PRO A 461 -55.81 -23.67 10.72
#